data_298a0b730f0821ec10f4c2aea0904e2b
#
_entry.id   298a0b730f0821ec10f4c2aea0904e2b
#
_cell.length_a   1.000
_cell.length_b   1.000
_cell.length_c   1.000
_cell.angle_alpha   90.00
_cell.angle_beta   90.00
_cell.angle_gamma   90.00
#
_symmetry.space_group_name_H-M   'P 1'
#
loop_
_entity.id
_entity.type
_entity.pdbx_description
1 polymer ?
#
loop_
_entity_poly.entity_id
_entity_poly.type
_entity_poly.pdbx_seq_one_letter_code
_entity_poly.pdbx_strand_id
1 'polypeptide(L)'
;LSTFPGDGLDSYGGFPRNCPNGSGHSIQLGNNQPGAQAEGVSYTFTIPPGQNQFNLIYHYAVVFQGPPHQDWQQPRMVIDINNITDGVKIACSSFEFFYSINNPNLPGFFLSSNPQGPTPVWCKDWAATSIKLDGYAGKTIQLFFKTADCTPTGHFGYAYIDVNTECSSAFVGATYCPDDTAINVTAPFGYETYTWWNAADPNTILGTTQTIQFTQPSLPPPGTILKVAITPYAGYGCVDTLTAILQDTLTIQSNAGPDQLSCDNAPVQLGVIPKLGYVYSWSPVTGLSNPAISNPIATPSVTTEYVVTTRSAGGGCVTTDTVIVYAAVLDNTIELIGSTPICTNGPETAVLKVAAADSIQWYRNGLAIPGANQTTYNVTQTGTYHATVFSFVGCSSNTATQDIVVDPSPVSGFTVNAANQCNKDHQFVFTNTSTVSAGTLQYNWDLGDGNTSIA
;
A
#
# COMPACT_ATOMS: atom_id res chain seq x y z
N LEU A 1 7.04 11.30 -8.10
CA LEU A 1 5.63 11.10 -7.79
C LEU A 1 5.49 9.88 -6.89
N SER A 2 4.97 10.05 -5.70
CA SER A 2 4.79 8.97 -4.73
C SER A 2 3.36 8.98 -4.20
N THR A 3 2.80 7.79 -4.00
CA THR A 3 1.54 7.60 -3.29
C THR A 3 1.85 7.05 -1.90
N PHE A 4 1.23 7.60 -0.86
CA PHE A 4 1.43 7.16 0.52
C PHE A 4 0.13 6.57 1.06
N PRO A 5 -0.02 5.26 1.06
CA PRO A 5 -1.06 4.63 1.86
C PRO A 5 -0.62 4.61 3.33
N GLY A 6 -1.48 5.05 4.25
CA GLY A 6 -1.25 4.96 5.70
C GLY A 6 -1.00 6.29 6.43
N ASP A 7 -0.81 6.23 7.74
CA ASP A 7 -0.92 7.35 8.68
C ASP A 7 0.41 8.10 8.95
N GLY A 8 1.33 8.14 7.99
CA GLY A 8 2.59 8.86 8.17
C GLY A 8 2.41 10.37 8.25
N LEU A 9 3.11 11.02 9.20
CA LEU A 9 3.16 12.47 9.29
C LEU A 9 4.28 13.05 8.41
N ASP A 10 4.06 14.27 7.93
CA ASP A 10 5.12 15.06 7.29
C ASP A 10 6.19 15.45 8.31
N SER A 11 7.46 15.31 7.95
CA SER A 11 8.59 15.51 8.88
C SER A 11 8.83 16.97 9.24
N TYR A 12 8.39 17.91 8.44
CA TYR A 12 8.51 19.35 8.67
C TYR A 12 7.23 19.97 9.18
N GLY A 13 6.09 19.61 8.58
CA GLY A 13 4.79 20.17 8.90
C GLY A 13 4.07 19.50 10.05
N GLY A 14 4.39 18.23 10.34
CA GLY A 14 3.73 17.46 11.40
C GLY A 14 2.27 17.09 11.10
N PHE A 15 1.77 17.39 9.91
CA PHE A 15 0.42 17.04 9.47
C PHE A 15 0.42 15.67 8.74
N PRO A 16 -0.74 15.00 8.61
CA PRO A 16 -0.84 13.73 7.88
C PRO A 16 -0.40 13.88 6.42
N ARG A 17 0.37 12.92 5.91
CA ARG A 17 0.72 12.89 4.48
C ARG A 17 -0.48 12.57 3.61
N ASN A 18 -1.45 11.83 4.13
CA ASN A 18 -2.70 11.57 3.45
C ASN A 18 -3.73 12.65 3.76
N CYS A 19 -4.51 13.00 2.74
CA CYS A 19 -5.55 13.98 2.90
C CYS A 19 -6.61 13.53 3.93
N PRO A 20 -6.92 14.33 4.95
CA PRO A 20 -7.90 13.98 5.97
C PRO A 20 -9.36 14.06 5.48
N ASN A 21 -9.60 14.12 4.17
CA ASN A 21 -10.93 14.05 3.57
C ASN A 21 -11.53 12.62 3.55
N GLY A 22 -10.81 11.63 4.03
CA GLY A 22 -11.24 10.25 4.08
C GLY A 22 -10.87 9.41 2.84
N SER A 23 -10.16 9.96 1.86
CA SER A 23 -9.69 9.22 0.67
C SER A 23 -8.64 8.15 1.02
N GLY A 24 -7.92 8.35 2.12
CA GLY A 24 -6.90 7.42 2.62
C GLY A 24 -5.59 7.44 1.85
N HIS A 25 -5.42 8.34 0.89
CA HIS A 25 -4.18 8.49 0.11
C HIS A 25 -4.00 9.92 -0.40
N SER A 26 -2.81 10.22 -0.86
CA SER A 26 -2.47 11.47 -1.54
C SER A 26 -1.36 11.26 -2.57
N ILE A 27 -1.18 12.22 -3.44
CA ILE A 27 -0.04 12.28 -4.38
C ILE A 27 0.97 13.28 -3.83
N GLN A 28 2.22 12.87 -3.65
CA GLN A 28 3.32 13.80 -3.37
C GLN A 28 3.99 14.20 -4.68
N LEU A 29 4.17 15.51 -4.88
CA LEU A 29 4.97 16.11 -5.92
C LEU A 29 6.21 16.76 -5.28
N GLY A 30 7.39 16.49 -5.82
CA GLY A 30 8.65 16.93 -5.24
C GLY A 30 9.05 16.12 -4.01
N ASN A 31 10.17 16.51 -3.43
CA ASN A 31 10.74 15.86 -2.26
C ASN A 31 11.57 16.87 -1.43
N ASN A 32 12.15 16.45 -0.33
CA ASN A 32 12.98 17.27 0.53
C ASN A 32 14.48 17.28 0.15
N GLN A 33 14.82 16.86 -1.07
CA GLN A 33 16.20 16.91 -1.56
C GLN A 33 16.35 18.09 -2.52
N PRO A 34 17.25 19.04 -2.26
CA PRO A 34 17.50 20.14 -3.17
C PRO A 34 18.17 19.63 -4.46
N GLY A 35 17.82 20.20 -5.62
CA GLY A 35 18.39 19.71 -6.89
C GLY A 35 17.94 20.47 -8.13
N ALA A 36 17.29 21.61 -7.99
CA ALA A 36 16.64 22.34 -9.11
C ALA A 36 15.66 21.44 -9.88
N GLN A 37 14.98 20.55 -9.17
CA GLN A 37 14.01 19.62 -9.74
C GLN A 37 12.65 20.29 -9.87
N ALA A 38 11.84 19.81 -10.81
CA ALA A 38 10.45 20.18 -10.95
C ALA A 38 9.63 18.93 -11.28
N GLU A 39 8.52 18.76 -10.57
CA GLU A 39 7.59 17.68 -10.81
C GLU A 39 6.18 18.24 -11.02
N GLY A 40 5.38 17.54 -11.83
CA GLY A 40 4.02 17.95 -12.07
C GLY A 40 3.11 16.77 -12.38
N VAL A 41 1.84 16.96 -12.08
CA VAL A 41 0.76 16.05 -12.46
C VAL A 41 -0.38 16.83 -13.05
N SER A 42 -1.04 16.27 -14.05
CA SER A 42 -2.26 16.84 -14.62
C SER A 42 -3.40 15.82 -14.58
N TYR A 43 -4.59 16.33 -14.31
CA TYR A 43 -5.83 15.60 -14.41
C TYR A 43 -6.76 16.32 -15.38
N THR A 44 -7.24 15.60 -16.40
CA THR A 44 -8.09 16.17 -17.45
C THR A 44 -9.40 15.41 -17.51
N PHE A 45 -10.52 16.12 -17.51
CA PHE A 45 -11.85 15.53 -17.59
C PHE A 45 -12.78 16.42 -18.42
N THR A 46 -13.85 15.83 -18.94
CA THR A 46 -14.88 16.57 -19.67
C THR A 46 -16.16 16.58 -18.84
N ILE A 47 -16.73 17.78 -18.64
CA ILE A 47 -18.00 17.93 -17.95
C ILE A 47 -19.12 17.38 -18.84
N PRO A 48 -19.98 16.48 -18.33
CA PRO A 48 -21.04 15.91 -19.14
C PRO A 48 -21.94 16.97 -19.80
N PRO A 49 -22.31 16.79 -21.08
CA PRO A 49 -23.28 17.66 -21.72
C PRO A 49 -24.59 17.70 -20.93
N GLY A 50 -25.11 18.89 -20.67
CA GLY A 50 -26.33 19.10 -19.87
C GLY A 50 -26.13 19.30 -18.38
N GLN A 51 -24.92 19.07 -17.85
CA GLN A 51 -24.59 19.33 -16.46
C GLN A 51 -24.09 20.78 -16.29
N ASN A 52 -25.02 21.70 -16.12
CA ASN A 52 -24.70 23.14 -16.03
C ASN A 52 -24.25 23.62 -14.65
N GLN A 53 -24.39 22.82 -13.63
CA GLN A 53 -23.86 23.07 -12.28
C GLN A 53 -22.84 21.98 -11.94
N PHE A 54 -21.61 22.39 -11.73
CA PHE A 54 -20.51 21.48 -11.51
C PHE A 54 -19.44 22.17 -10.65
N ASN A 55 -19.19 21.64 -9.48
CA ASN A 55 -18.13 22.09 -8.61
C ASN A 55 -17.17 20.92 -8.32
N LEU A 56 -15.90 21.24 -8.27
CA LEU A 56 -14.86 20.26 -7.90
C LEU A 56 -14.04 20.88 -6.77
N ILE A 57 -13.67 20.07 -5.81
CA ILE A 57 -12.79 20.48 -4.72
C ILE A 57 -11.50 19.71 -4.82
N TYR A 58 -10.38 20.40 -4.74
CA TYR A 58 -9.08 19.78 -4.55
C TYR A 58 -8.46 20.23 -3.23
N HIS A 59 -7.67 19.36 -2.64
CA HIS A 59 -6.97 19.61 -1.40
C HIS A 59 -5.46 19.59 -1.66
N TYR A 60 -4.74 20.39 -0.91
CA TYR A 60 -3.30 20.51 -1.01
C TYR A 60 -2.67 20.81 0.34
N ALA A 61 -1.46 20.27 0.56
CA ALA A 61 -0.56 20.66 1.64
C ALA A 61 0.81 20.96 1.04
N VAL A 62 1.52 21.98 1.55
CA VAL A 62 2.73 22.51 0.91
C VAL A 62 3.85 22.65 1.91
N VAL A 63 5.05 22.28 1.50
CA VAL A 63 6.29 22.46 2.28
C VAL A 63 7.38 22.98 1.36
N PHE A 64 8.02 24.10 1.74
CA PHE A 64 9.17 24.60 1.02
C PHE A 64 10.11 25.42 1.91
N GLN A 65 11.38 25.46 1.54
CA GLN A 65 12.35 26.35 2.14
C GLN A 65 12.18 27.77 1.61
N GLY A 66 12.34 28.78 2.49
CA GLY A 66 12.27 30.19 2.15
C GLY A 66 13.65 30.85 2.17
N PRO A 67 14.52 30.59 1.18
CA PRO A 67 15.83 31.24 1.12
C PRO A 67 15.73 32.73 0.78
N PRO A 68 16.78 33.55 1.03
CA PRO A 68 16.83 34.93 0.65
C PRO A 68 17.16 35.13 -0.84
N HIS A 69 16.34 34.52 -1.72
CA HIS A 69 16.47 34.60 -3.18
C HIS A 69 15.44 35.60 -3.78
N GLN A 70 15.63 35.95 -5.04
CA GLN A 70 14.60 36.67 -5.79
C GLN A 70 13.36 35.78 -5.99
N ASP A 71 12.19 36.39 -6.11
CA ASP A 71 10.91 35.67 -6.19
C ASP A 71 10.89 34.60 -7.31
N TRP A 72 11.47 34.89 -8.48
CA TRP A 72 11.55 33.94 -9.59
C TRP A 72 12.52 32.75 -9.36
N GLN A 73 13.36 32.83 -8.34
CA GLN A 73 14.33 31.78 -7.96
C GLN A 73 13.82 30.87 -6.84
N GLN A 74 12.74 31.23 -6.19
CA GLN A 74 12.21 30.56 -5.00
C GLN A 74 11.66 29.17 -5.32
N PRO A 75 11.79 28.21 -4.38
CA PRO A 75 10.97 27.01 -4.41
C PRO A 75 9.50 27.36 -4.43
N ARG A 76 8.72 26.62 -5.19
CA ARG A 76 7.32 26.97 -5.42
C ARG A 76 6.40 25.80 -5.68
N MET A 77 5.11 26.02 -5.45
CA MET A 77 4.03 25.20 -5.98
C MET A 77 3.15 26.08 -6.86
N VAL A 78 2.82 25.59 -8.05
CA VAL A 78 1.91 26.24 -9.02
C VAL A 78 0.70 25.34 -9.22
N ILE A 79 -0.46 25.95 -9.18
CA ILE A 79 -1.74 25.31 -9.49
C ILE A 79 -2.37 26.09 -10.65
N ASP A 80 -2.57 25.40 -11.76
CA ASP A 80 -3.18 25.94 -12.97
C ASP A 80 -4.42 25.14 -13.34
N ILE A 81 -5.55 25.84 -13.43
CA ILE A 81 -6.81 25.25 -13.86
C ILE A 81 -7.17 25.87 -15.21
N ASN A 82 -7.27 25.04 -16.22
CA ASN A 82 -7.48 25.48 -17.59
C ASN A 82 -8.72 24.86 -18.22
N ASN A 83 -9.54 25.67 -18.83
CA ASN A 83 -10.53 25.21 -19.80
C ASN A 83 -9.82 25.04 -21.14
N ILE A 84 -9.43 23.82 -21.46
CA ILE A 84 -8.68 23.54 -22.69
C ILE A 84 -9.53 23.56 -23.95
N THR A 85 -10.87 23.45 -23.81
CA THR A 85 -11.80 23.61 -24.95
C THR A 85 -11.77 25.04 -25.48
N ASP A 86 -11.76 26.02 -24.60
CA ASP A 86 -11.82 27.43 -25.00
C ASP A 86 -10.44 28.13 -24.92
N GLY A 87 -9.41 27.43 -24.43
CA GLY A 87 -8.05 27.96 -24.31
C GLY A 87 -7.91 29.04 -23.21
N VAL A 88 -8.73 29.01 -22.16
CA VAL A 88 -8.74 30.03 -21.11
C VAL A 88 -8.38 29.44 -19.75
N LYS A 89 -7.63 30.22 -18.95
CA LYS A 89 -7.30 29.89 -17.58
C LYS A 89 -8.44 30.29 -16.64
N ILE A 90 -8.80 29.42 -15.70
CA ILE A 90 -9.75 29.71 -14.64
C ILE A 90 -9.00 30.39 -13.51
N ALA A 91 -8.93 31.72 -13.57
CA ALA A 91 -8.02 32.52 -12.75
C ALA A 91 -8.24 32.36 -11.25
N CYS A 92 -9.51 32.24 -10.83
CA CYS A 92 -9.86 32.21 -9.42
C CYS A 92 -9.34 30.99 -8.66
N SER A 93 -9.24 29.84 -9.36
CA SER A 93 -8.76 28.58 -8.77
C SER A 93 -7.33 28.25 -9.21
N SER A 94 -6.63 29.23 -9.79
CA SER A 94 -5.24 29.11 -10.25
C SER A 94 -4.37 30.10 -9.52
N PHE A 95 -3.35 29.62 -8.80
CA PHE A 95 -2.47 30.43 -7.97
C PHE A 95 -1.12 29.76 -7.75
N GLU A 96 -0.22 30.48 -7.11
CA GLU A 96 1.16 30.05 -6.89
C GLU A 96 1.56 30.33 -5.43
N PHE A 97 2.30 29.40 -4.85
CA PHE A 97 2.92 29.56 -3.53
C PHE A 97 4.43 29.68 -3.66
N PHE A 98 5.01 30.70 -3.09
CA PHE A 98 6.44 30.86 -2.88
C PHE A 98 6.68 31.87 -1.76
N TYR A 99 7.84 31.79 -1.11
CA TYR A 99 8.26 32.79 -0.13
C TYR A 99 8.83 34.01 -0.85
N SER A 100 8.33 35.21 -0.55
CA SER A 100 8.89 36.46 -1.05
C SER A 100 9.50 37.28 0.09
N ILE A 101 10.74 37.68 -0.07
CA ILE A 101 11.40 38.59 0.89
C ILE A 101 10.68 39.95 0.94
N ASN A 102 10.15 40.39 -0.19
CA ASN A 102 9.48 41.69 -0.32
C ASN A 102 8.04 41.66 0.24
N ASN A 103 7.45 40.47 0.32
CA ASN A 103 6.12 40.25 0.88
C ASN A 103 6.09 38.91 1.60
N PRO A 104 6.58 38.83 2.84
CA PRO A 104 6.68 37.58 3.61
C PRO A 104 5.33 37.06 4.12
N ASN A 105 4.21 37.69 3.74
CA ASN A 105 2.89 37.27 4.16
C ASN A 105 2.45 36.04 3.35
N LEU A 106 2.41 34.88 4.01
CA LEU A 106 1.93 33.61 3.47
C LEU A 106 0.70 33.16 4.28
N PRO A 107 -0.53 33.55 3.86
CA PRO A 107 -1.74 33.20 4.60
C PRO A 107 -1.92 31.71 4.83
N GLY A 108 -2.09 31.34 6.11
CA GLY A 108 -2.24 29.94 6.53
C GLY A 108 -0.97 29.11 6.51
N PHE A 109 0.20 29.69 6.23
CA PHE A 109 1.49 29.04 6.43
C PHE A 109 2.02 29.26 7.85
N PHE A 110 2.83 28.32 8.31
CA PHE A 110 3.56 28.38 9.58
C PHE A 110 5.00 27.91 9.38
N LEU A 111 5.86 28.29 10.29
CA LEU A 111 7.25 27.84 10.29
C LEU A 111 7.35 26.46 10.93
N SER A 112 8.09 25.57 10.27
CA SER A 112 8.42 24.26 10.83
C SER A 112 9.17 24.38 12.14
N SER A 113 8.78 23.60 13.12
CA SER A 113 9.53 23.45 14.38
C SER A 113 10.78 22.54 14.24
N ASN A 114 10.96 21.89 13.09
CA ASN A 114 12.05 20.98 12.78
C ASN A 114 12.82 21.42 11.51
N PRO A 115 13.38 22.66 11.44
CA PRO A 115 14.14 23.08 10.27
C PRO A 115 15.46 22.31 10.21
N GLN A 116 15.81 21.80 9.03
CA GLN A 116 17.14 21.24 8.78
C GLN A 116 18.02 22.33 8.17
N GLY A 117 18.89 22.93 8.99
CA GLY A 117 19.81 24.00 8.58
C GLY A 117 19.28 25.42 8.85
N PRO A 118 19.97 26.47 8.36
CA PRO A 118 19.67 27.85 8.67
C PRO A 118 18.48 28.45 7.89
N THR A 119 18.07 27.80 6.80
CA THR A 119 16.97 28.30 5.97
C THR A 119 15.63 27.89 6.57
N PRO A 120 14.71 28.84 6.80
CA PRO A 120 13.40 28.53 7.35
C PRO A 120 12.60 27.64 6.39
N VAL A 121 11.85 26.70 6.97
CA VAL A 121 10.92 25.83 6.24
C VAL A 121 9.51 26.30 6.53
N TRP A 122 8.80 26.67 5.49
CA TRP A 122 7.41 27.07 5.52
C TRP A 122 6.52 25.89 5.20
N CYS A 123 5.51 25.70 6.04
CA CYS A 123 4.56 24.60 5.91
C CYS A 123 3.15 25.14 5.88
N LYS A 124 2.33 24.57 5.01
CA LYS A 124 0.88 24.77 4.99
C LYS A 124 0.22 23.42 5.16
N ASP A 125 -0.55 23.27 6.23
CA ASP A 125 -1.39 22.11 6.43
C ASP A 125 -2.48 22.04 5.36
N TRP A 126 -3.12 20.90 5.25
CA TRP A 126 -4.15 20.62 4.26
C TRP A 126 -5.18 21.75 4.17
N ALA A 127 -5.26 22.30 2.98
CA ALA A 127 -6.21 23.35 2.61
C ALA A 127 -6.99 22.90 1.36
N ALA A 128 -8.14 23.55 1.15
CA ALA A 128 -9.01 23.22 0.03
C ALA A 128 -9.29 24.45 -0.84
N THR A 129 -9.55 24.19 -2.11
CA THR A 129 -10.07 25.19 -3.05
C THR A 129 -11.19 24.56 -3.87
N SER A 130 -12.32 25.29 -3.94
CA SER A 130 -13.43 24.97 -4.83
C SER A 130 -13.19 25.55 -6.22
N ILE A 131 -13.47 24.75 -7.25
CA ILE A 131 -13.49 25.17 -8.64
C ILE A 131 -14.95 25.22 -9.08
N LYS A 132 -15.47 26.41 -9.23
CA LYS A 132 -16.84 26.61 -9.75
C LYS A 132 -16.84 26.53 -11.26
N LEU A 133 -17.51 25.53 -11.80
CA LEU A 133 -17.57 25.22 -13.22
C LEU A 133 -19.01 25.31 -13.77
N ASP A 134 -19.82 26.20 -13.20
CA ASP A 134 -21.17 26.49 -13.68
C ASP A 134 -21.11 27.04 -15.11
N GLY A 135 -21.91 26.45 -16.01
CA GLY A 135 -21.92 26.85 -17.41
C GLY A 135 -20.83 26.24 -18.29
N TYR A 136 -20.03 25.35 -17.75
CA TYR A 136 -18.98 24.63 -18.49
C TYR A 136 -19.43 23.26 -19.03
N ALA A 137 -20.73 22.99 -19.16
CA ALA A 137 -21.26 21.75 -19.71
C ALA A 137 -20.65 21.44 -21.09
N GLY A 138 -20.13 20.23 -21.28
CA GLY A 138 -19.44 19.80 -22.49
C GLY A 138 -18.01 20.31 -22.68
N LYS A 139 -17.50 21.15 -21.75
CA LYS A 139 -16.12 21.62 -21.81
C LYS A 139 -15.15 20.66 -21.15
N THR A 140 -13.92 20.65 -21.65
CA THR A 140 -12.83 19.86 -21.09
C THR A 140 -11.94 20.74 -20.22
N ILE A 141 -11.77 20.35 -18.98
CA ILE A 141 -11.02 21.05 -17.95
C ILE A 141 -9.77 20.26 -17.62
N GLN A 142 -8.65 20.96 -17.46
CA GLN A 142 -7.39 20.41 -17.01
C GLN A 142 -6.99 21.07 -15.70
N LEU A 143 -6.77 20.27 -14.69
CA LEU A 143 -6.08 20.65 -13.46
C LEU A 143 -4.60 20.30 -13.62
N PHE A 144 -3.72 21.25 -13.36
CA PHE A 144 -2.30 21.04 -13.41
C PHE A 144 -1.64 21.50 -12.12
N PHE A 145 -0.93 20.62 -11.46
CA PHE A 145 -0.20 20.86 -10.23
C PHE A 145 1.28 20.66 -10.49
N LYS A 146 2.10 21.59 -10.04
CA LYS A 146 3.55 21.55 -10.23
C LYS A 146 4.26 22.06 -8.99
N THR A 147 5.33 21.36 -8.59
CA THR A 147 6.32 21.86 -7.63
C THR A 147 7.66 22.08 -8.32
N ALA A 148 8.45 23.00 -7.80
CA ALA A 148 9.81 23.22 -8.26
C ALA A 148 10.69 23.63 -7.07
N ASP A 149 11.94 23.15 -7.09
CA ASP A 149 13.01 23.59 -6.21
C ASP A 149 13.50 24.99 -6.61
N CYS A 150 14.38 25.56 -5.79
CA CYS A 150 15.00 26.83 -6.16
C CYS A 150 15.96 26.69 -7.34
N THR A 151 16.00 27.69 -8.20
CA THR A 151 16.90 27.74 -9.37
C THR A 151 18.39 27.63 -9.00
N PRO A 152 18.88 28.22 -7.87
CA PRO A 152 20.27 28.05 -7.43
C PRO A 152 20.60 26.70 -6.77
N THR A 153 19.78 25.70 -6.86
CA THR A 153 20.01 24.28 -6.49
C THR A 153 20.21 23.95 -4.99
N GLY A 154 19.92 24.87 -4.09
CA GLY A 154 20.21 24.69 -2.66
C GLY A 154 18.98 24.41 -1.77
N HIS A 155 17.76 24.52 -2.29
CA HIS A 155 16.55 24.51 -1.48
C HIS A 155 15.42 23.75 -2.19
N PHE A 156 14.62 23.05 -1.40
CA PHE A 156 13.57 22.16 -1.89
C PHE A 156 12.17 22.79 -1.79
N GLY A 157 11.24 22.23 -2.58
CA GLY A 157 9.80 22.46 -2.47
C GLY A 157 9.01 21.23 -2.87
N TYR A 158 8.05 20.82 -2.06
CA TYR A 158 7.16 19.72 -2.35
C TYR A 158 5.73 19.98 -1.85
N ALA A 159 4.79 19.21 -2.38
CA ALA A 159 3.39 19.31 -1.99
C ALA A 159 2.70 17.95 -1.99
N TYR A 160 1.67 17.83 -1.18
CA TYR A 160 0.70 16.74 -1.22
C TYR A 160 -0.59 17.23 -1.86
N ILE A 161 -1.20 16.42 -2.69
CA ILE A 161 -2.40 16.76 -3.44
C ILE A 161 -3.40 15.63 -3.36
N ASP A 162 -4.67 15.98 -3.22
CA ASP A 162 -5.80 15.09 -3.41
C ASP A 162 -6.92 15.82 -4.14
N VAL A 163 -7.55 15.13 -5.10
CA VAL A 163 -8.65 15.68 -5.90
C VAL A 163 -9.89 14.85 -5.63
N ASN A 164 -10.89 15.46 -4.99
CA ASN A 164 -12.16 14.78 -4.79
C ASN A 164 -12.98 14.79 -6.08
N THR A 165 -13.34 13.60 -6.56
CA THR A 165 -14.09 13.40 -7.79
C THR A 165 -15.61 13.46 -7.59
N GLU A 166 -16.12 13.67 -6.38
CA GLU A 166 -17.54 13.85 -6.15
C GLU A 166 -17.98 15.22 -6.66
N CYS A 167 -18.37 15.23 -7.92
CA CYS A 167 -18.79 16.42 -8.66
C CYS A 167 -20.28 16.70 -8.42
N SER A 168 -20.65 17.43 -7.39
CA SER A 168 -22.00 17.93 -7.24
C SER A 168 -22.01 19.35 -6.65
N SER A 169 -22.90 20.19 -7.19
CA SER A 169 -23.21 21.52 -6.61
C SER A 169 -23.98 21.40 -5.28
N ALA A 170 -24.52 20.24 -5.00
CA ALA A 170 -25.11 19.89 -3.73
C ALA A 170 -24.19 18.86 -3.05
N PHE A 171 -23.49 19.27 -2.03
CA PHE A 171 -22.73 18.32 -1.23
C PHE A 171 -23.68 17.65 -0.23
N VAL A 172 -23.55 16.32 -0.15
CA VAL A 172 -24.40 15.51 0.73
C VAL A 172 -23.76 15.47 2.13
N GLY A 173 -23.62 16.63 2.77
CA GLY A 173 -23.22 16.71 4.17
C GLY A 173 -24.37 16.53 5.15
N ALA A 174 -25.56 16.16 4.67
CA ALA A 174 -26.79 16.32 5.40
C ALA A 174 -27.83 15.23 5.17
N THR A 175 -27.40 13.98 4.88
CA THR A 175 -28.30 12.84 4.93
C THR A 175 -28.27 12.27 6.34
N TYR A 176 -29.40 12.09 6.98
CA TYR A 176 -29.53 11.60 8.34
C TYR A 176 -30.56 10.47 8.41
N CYS A 177 -30.53 9.75 9.52
CA CYS A 177 -31.49 8.70 9.79
C CYS A 177 -32.69 9.26 10.56
N PRO A 178 -33.91 8.77 10.31
CA PRO A 178 -35.10 9.23 11.02
C PRO A 178 -34.97 9.20 12.56
N ASP A 179 -34.22 8.26 13.09
CA ASP A 179 -34.03 8.05 14.55
C ASP A 179 -32.80 8.79 15.11
N ASP A 180 -32.09 9.60 14.32
CA ASP A 180 -30.98 10.38 14.83
C ASP A 180 -31.47 11.41 15.85
N THR A 181 -30.79 11.50 16.99
CA THR A 181 -31.07 12.50 18.03
C THR A 181 -30.33 13.81 17.78
N ALA A 182 -29.32 13.78 16.92
CA ALA A 182 -28.55 14.92 16.49
C ALA A 182 -28.13 14.76 15.02
N ILE A 183 -28.08 15.87 14.32
CA ILE A 183 -27.58 15.93 12.93
C ILE A 183 -26.37 16.84 12.89
N ASN A 184 -25.26 16.34 12.39
CA ASN A 184 -24.07 17.11 12.08
C ASN A 184 -24.03 17.36 10.56
N VAL A 185 -24.01 18.63 10.19
CA VAL A 185 -23.82 19.05 8.80
C VAL A 185 -22.42 19.60 8.67
N THR A 186 -21.57 18.90 7.92
CA THR A 186 -20.14 19.23 7.82
C THR A 186 -19.79 19.67 6.42
N ALA A 187 -19.27 20.88 6.29
CA ALA A 187 -18.70 21.36 5.03
C ALA A 187 -17.35 20.69 4.73
N PRO A 188 -16.92 20.65 3.47
CA PRO A 188 -15.57 20.24 3.11
C PRO A 188 -14.54 21.00 3.96
N PHE A 189 -13.52 20.28 4.46
CA PHE A 189 -12.50 20.88 5.32
C PHE A 189 -11.46 21.67 4.51
N GLY A 190 -10.61 22.47 5.19
CA GLY A 190 -9.44 23.12 4.60
C GLY A 190 -9.67 24.57 4.18
N TYR A 191 -10.82 25.15 4.48
CA TYR A 191 -11.10 26.59 4.27
C TYR A 191 -10.78 27.41 5.51
N GLU A 192 -10.47 28.69 5.30
CA GLU A 192 -10.15 29.63 6.39
C GLU A 192 -11.39 29.96 7.23
N THR A 193 -12.54 30.19 6.56
CA THR A 193 -13.80 30.50 7.24
C THR A 193 -15.00 29.81 6.59
N TYR A 194 -16.04 29.65 7.40
CA TYR A 194 -17.34 29.11 7.02
C TYR A 194 -18.44 30.01 7.51
N THR A 195 -19.53 30.12 6.77
CA THR A 195 -20.74 30.84 7.22
C THR A 195 -21.96 30.09 6.74
N TRP A 196 -22.76 29.57 7.68
CA TRP A 196 -23.94 28.79 7.40
C TRP A 196 -25.23 29.55 7.60
N TRP A 197 -26.20 29.33 6.71
CA TRP A 197 -27.56 29.84 6.84
C TRP A 197 -28.59 28.88 6.22
N ASN A 198 -29.85 29.04 6.59
CA ASN A 198 -30.96 28.38 5.90
C ASN A 198 -31.26 29.17 4.62
N ALA A 199 -31.42 28.50 3.48
CA ALA A 199 -31.74 29.14 2.21
C ALA A 199 -33.08 29.92 2.27
N ALA A 200 -34.01 29.50 3.12
CA ALA A 200 -35.28 30.20 3.36
C ALA A 200 -35.15 31.43 4.27
N ASP A 201 -34.05 31.53 5.04
CA ASP A 201 -33.78 32.70 5.90
C ASP A 201 -32.27 33.03 5.85
N PRO A 202 -31.83 33.75 4.81
CA PRO A 202 -30.41 34.04 4.60
C PRO A 202 -29.83 35.09 5.59
N ASN A 203 -30.67 35.72 6.40
CA ASN A 203 -30.22 36.73 7.35
C ASN A 203 -29.84 36.16 8.72
N THR A 204 -30.25 34.91 9.01
CA THR A 204 -29.93 34.23 10.25
C THR A 204 -28.72 33.29 10.03
N ILE A 205 -27.60 33.63 10.68
CA ILE A 205 -26.41 32.80 10.67
C ILE A 205 -26.60 31.63 11.65
N LEU A 206 -26.49 30.41 11.12
CA LEU A 206 -26.62 29.15 11.90
C LEU A 206 -25.30 28.73 12.55
N GLY A 207 -24.17 29.13 11.98
CA GLY A 207 -22.85 28.83 12.52
C GLY A 207 -21.72 29.32 11.62
N THR A 208 -20.51 29.36 12.18
CA THR A 208 -19.28 29.84 11.48
C THR A 208 -18.15 28.80 11.53
N THR A 209 -18.45 27.58 11.95
CA THR A 209 -17.50 26.47 11.98
C THR A 209 -17.70 25.53 10.79
N GLN A 210 -16.74 24.69 10.51
CA GLN A 210 -16.83 23.68 9.45
C GLN A 210 -18.07 22.80 9.62
N THR A 211 -18.40 22.42 10.86
CA THR A 211 -19.55 21.58 11.20
C THR A 211 -20.54 22.41 12.02
N ILE A 212 -21.81 22.33 11.64
CA ILE A 212 -22.92 22.78 12.49
C ILE A 212 -23.73 21.57 12.97
N GLN A 213 -24.29 21.68 14.16
CA GLN A 213 -25.07 20.62 14.77
C GLN A 213 -26.49 21.08 15.05
N PHE A 214 -27.45 20.24 14.70
CA PHE A 214 -28.84 20.36 15.14
C PHE A 214 -29.17 19.22 16.08
N THR A 215 -29.92 19.49 17.14
CA THR A 215 -30.34 18.47 18.14
C THR A 215 -31.86 18.53 18.35
N GLN A 216 -32.42 17.41 18.79
CA GLN A 216 -33.83 17.41 19.23
C GLN A 216 -34.05 18.43 20.34
N PRO A 217 -35.21 19.14 20.40
CA PRO A 217 -36.36 19.08 19.48
C PRO A 217 -36.24 20.00 18.23
N SER A 218 -35.11 20.68 18.01
CA SER A 218 -34.93 21.70 17.00
C SER A 218 -34.31 21.17 15.71
N LEU A 219 -34.54 19.89 15.38
CA LEU A 219 -34.09 19.33 14.10
C LEU A 219 -34.85 20.00 12.94
N PRO A 220 -34.15 20.52 11.91
CA PRO A 220 -34.80 21.00 10.70
C PRO A 220 -35.53 19.84 9.99
N PRO A 221 -36.70 20.09 9.37
CA PRO A 221 -37.42 19.05 8.65
C PRO A 221 -36.65 18.57 7.41
N PRO A 222 -36.92 17.34 6.94
CA PRO A 222 -36.40 16.84 5.67
C PRO A 222 -36.70 17.79 4.52
N GLY A 223 -35.78 17.91 3.57
CA GLY A 223 -35.87 18.83 2.46
C GLY A 223 -35.42 20.26 2.78
N THR A 224 -35.03 20.56 4.04
CA THR A 224 -34.41 21.84 4.36
C THR A 224 -33.13 22.05 3.56
N ILE A 225 -33.03 23.18 2.91
CA ILE A 225 -31.86 23.59 2.12
C ILE A 225 -30.97 24.50 2.98
N LEU A 226 -29.79 24.02 3.30
CA LEU A 226 -28.76 24.82 3.95
C LEU A 226 -27.74 25.31 2.94
N LYS A 227 -27.21 26.51 3.18
CA LYS A 227 -26.13 27.11 2.42
C LYS A 227 -24.92 27.30 3.33
N VAL A 228 -23.74 27.11 2.79
CA VAL A 228 -22.48 27.46 3.46
C VAL A 228 -21.59 28.23 2.50
N ALA A 229 -21.26 29.47 2.88
CA ALA A 229 -20.16 30.19 2.25
C ALA A 229 -18.85 29.63 2.79
N ILE A 230 -17.96 29.22 1.89
CA ILE A 230 -16.62 28.75 2.17
C ILE A 230 -15.62 29.76 1.64
N THR A 231 -14.71 30.22 2.48
CA THR A 231 -13.68 31.19 2.11
C THR A 231 -12.33 30.55 2.20
N PRO A 232 -11.60 30.42 1.10
CA PRO A 232 -10.22 29.94 1.14
C PRO A 232 -9.30 30.99 1.78
N TYR A 233 -8.08 30.61 2.13
CA TYR A 233 -7.07 31.54 2.61
C TYR A 233 -6.81 32.64 1.58
N ALA A 234 -6.59 33.86 2.04
CA ALA A 234 -6.47 35.04 1.20
C ALA A 234 -5.43 34.84 0.07
N GLY A 235 -5.86 35.05 -1.18
CA GLY A 235 -5.05 34.86 -2.38
C GLY A 235 -5.03 33.44 -2.96
N TYR A 236 -5.68 32.47 -2.31
CA TYR A 236 -5.61 31.05 -2.69
C TYR A 236 -6.98 30.44 -3.04
N GLY A 237 -7.72 31.14 -3.85
CA GLY A 237 -9.03 30.74 -4.33
C GLY A 237 -10.09 31.82 -4.18
N CYS A 238 -11.31 31.51 -4.57
CA CYS A 238 -12.46 32.37 -4.42
C CYS A 238 -13.45 31.85 -3.40
N VAL A 239 -14.17 32.79 -2.80
CA VAL A 239 -15.35 32.46 -1.99
C VAL A 239 -16.36 31.72 -2.85
N ASP A 240 -16.85 30.60 -2.35
CA ASP A 240 -17.90 29.82 -2.99
C ASP A 240 -19.03 29.56 -2.00
N THR A 241 -20.20 29.19 -2.51
CA THR A 241 -21.36 28.86 -1.70
C THR A 241 -21.85 27.48 -2.08
N LEU A 242 -21.70 26.55 -1.18
CA LEU A 242 -22.17 25.19 -1.35
C LEU A 242 -23.59 25.03 -0.81
N THR A 243 -24.28 24.01 -1.31
CA THR A 243 -25.65 23.67 -0.93
C THR A 243 -25.66 22.32 -0.25
N ALA A 244 -26.28 22.25 0.92
CA ALA A 244 -26.57 20.99 1.61
C ALA A 244 -28.08 20.83 1.75
N ILE A 245 -28.64 19.72 1.26
CA ILE A 245 -30.04 19.39 1.42
C ILE A 245 -30.16 18.35 2.52
N LEU A 246 -30.98 18.64 3.54
CA LEU A 246 -31.26 17.69 4.60
C LEU A 246 -32.21 16.61 4.09
N GLN A 247 -31.77 15.35 4.17
CA GLN A 247 -32.58 14.20 3.75
C GLN A 247 -32.61 13.17 4.87
N ASP A 248 -33.81 12.71 5.23
CA ASP A 248 -34.01 11.67 6.25
C ASP A 248 -34.05 10.25 5.66
N THR A 249 -33.68 10.11 4.40
CA THR A 249 -33.70 8.86 3.66
C THR A 249 -32.33 8.16 3.60
N LEU A 250 -31.47 8.38 4.60
CA LEU A 250 -30.17 7.74 4.62
C LEU A 250 -30.34 6.23 4.76
N THR A 251 -30.20 5.51 3.64
CA THR A 251 -29.99 4.06 3.66
C THR A 251 -28.48 3.83 3.71
N ILE A 252 -27.98 3.52 4.89
CA ILE A 252 -26.59 3.11 5.05
C ILE A 252 -26.45 1.69 4.49
N GLN A 253 -25.46 1.50 3.62
CA GLN A 253 -25.04 0.20 3.16
C GLN A 253 -23.57 0.02 3.52
N SER A 254 -23.29 -0.99 4.35
CA SER A 254 -21.94 -1.47 4.54
C SER A 254 -21.48 -2.24 3.31
N ASN A 255 -20.21 -2.14 2.98
CA ASN A 255 -19.57 -2.93 1.94
C ASN A 255 -18.13 -3.22 2.37
N ALA A 256 -17.89 -4.47 2.72
CA ALA A 256 -16.58 -4.96 3.15
C ALA A 256 -15.66 -5.29 1.97
N GLY A 257 -16.18 -5.28 0.75
CA GLY A 257 -15.49 -5.76 -0.45
C GLY A 257 -15.59 -7.28 -0.62
N PRO A 258 -15.03 -7.83 -1.70
CA PRO A 258 -14.99 -9.27 -1.94
C PRO A 258 -13.96 -9.95 -1.05
N ASP A 259 -14.13 -11.25 -0.82
CA ASP A 259 -13.14 -12.08 -0.15
C ASP A 259 -11.77 -11.98 -0.83
N GLN A 260 -10.71 -12.02 -0.03
CA GLN A 260 -9.33 -11.80 -0.46
C GLN A 260 -8.44 -12.97 -0.07
N LEU A 261 -7.27 -13.06 -0.70
CA LEU A 261 -6.21 -14.02 -0.36
C LEU A 261 -4.94 -13.27 0.02
N SER A 262 -4.41 -13.55 1.22
CA SER A 262 -3.17 -13.00 1.77
C SER A 262 -2.19 -14.14 2.05
N CYS A 263 -1.14 -14.25 1.25
CA CYS A 263 -0.07 -15.23 1.46
C CYS A 263 1.14 -14.53 2.08
N ASP A 264 1.75 -15.14 3.08
CA ASP A 264 2.96 -14.65 3.77
C ASP A 264 2.81 -13.18 4.26
N ASN A 265 1.64 -12.87 4.80
CA ASN A 265 1.25 -11.54 5.26
C ASN A 265 1.21 -10.47 4.14
N ALA A 266 0.98 -10.85 2.90
CA ALA A 266 0.80 -9.89 1.82
C ALA A 266 -0.38 -8.94 2.12
N PRO A 267 -0.20 -7.62 1.99
CA PRO A 267 -1.26 -6.67 2.29
C PRO A 267 -2.39 -6.76 1.27
N VAL A 268 -3.64 -6.74 1.75
CA VAL A 268 -4.85 -6.71 0.93
C VAL A 268 -5.74 -5.53 1.32
N GLN A 269 -6.37 -4.89 0.36
CA GLN A 269 -7.26 -3.76 0.56
C GLN A 269 -8.67 -4.25 0.84
N LEU A 270 -9.26 -3.85 1.98
CA LEU A 270 -10.66 -4.12 2.31
C LEU A 270 -11.54 -2.90 2.00
N GLY A 271 -12.85 -3.14 2.00
CA GLY A 271 -13.86 -2.10 1.94
C GLY A 271 -13.93 -1.35 0.62
N VAL A 272 -14.48 -0.16 0.67
CA VAL A 272 -14.78 0.68 -0.49
C VAL A 272 -14.41 2.15 -0.20
N ILE A 273 -14.46 3.00 -1.23
CA ILE A 273 -14.26 4.45 -1.10
C ILE A 273 -15.19 5.02 -0.04
N PRO A 274 -14.68 5.90 0.86
CA PRO A 274 -15.47 6.49 1.93
C PRO A 274 -16.63 7.33 1.39
N LYS A 275 -17.75 7.32 2.12
CA LYS A 275 -18.90 8.18 1.83
C LYS A 275 -19.05 9.23 2.93
N LEU A 276 -19.34 10.45 2.52
CA LEU A 276 -19.57 11.54 3.45
C LEU A 276 -20.78 11.26 4.37
N GLY A 277 -20.65 11.57 5.64
CA GLY A 277 -21.69 11.30 6.64
C GLY A 277 -21.72 9.87 7.18
N TYR A 278 -20.78 9.00 6.78
CA TYR A 278 -20.64 7.65 7.26
C TYR A 278 -19.46 7.56 8.24
N VAL A 279 -19.63 6.77 9.28
CA VAL A 279 -18.58 6.42 10.25
C VAL A 279 -18.38 4.91 10.16
N TYR A 280 -17.14 4.48 10.07
CA TYR A 280 -16.77 3.10 9.88
C TYR A 280 -16.07 2.56 11.14
N SER A 281 -16.29 1.30 11.41
CA SER A 281 -15.49 0.55 12.40
C SER A 281 -15.38 -0.90 11.99
N TRP A 282 -14.18 -1.44 12.07
CA TRP A 282 -13.88 -2.82 11.70
C TRP A 282 -13.55 -3.66 12.92
N SER A 283 -13.95 -4.92 12.89
CA SER A 283 -13.63 -5.92 13.90
C SER A 283 -13.37 -7.27 13.23
N PRO A 284 -12.35 -8.04 13.67
CA PRO A 284 -11.33 -7.68 14.65
C PRO A 284 -10.38 -6.58 14.12
N VAL A 285 -9.72 -5.86 15.03
CA VAL A 285 -8.76 -4.79 14.68
C VAL A 285 -7.37 -5.34 14.31
N THR A 286 -7.10 -6.60 14.70
CA THR A 286 -5.80 -7.24 14.47
C THR A 286 -5.49 -7.36 12.98
N GLY A 287 -4.31 -6.92 12.58
CA GLY A 287 -3.86 -6.97 11.20
C GLY A 287 -4.41 -5.84 10.31
N LEU A 288 -5.18 -4.89 10.85
CA LEU A 288 -5.69 -3.74 10.09
C LEU A 288 -4.79 -2.51 10.28
N SER A 289 -4.57 -1.77 9.20
CA SER A 289 -3.85 -0.50 9.22
C SER A 289 -4.55 0.56 10.06
N ASN A 290 -5.87 0.71 9.87
CA ASN A 290 -6.72 1.60 10.65
C ASN A 290 -8.16 1.06 10.64
N PRO A 291 -8.70 0.62 11.79
CA PRO A 291 -10.04 0.05 11.86
C PRO A 291 -11.18 1.08 11.77
N ALA A 292 -10.88 2.37 11.73
CA ALA A 292 -11.89 3.44 11.71
C ALA A 292 -12.12 4.06 10.32
N ILE A 293 -11.46 3.55 9.27
CA ILE A 293 -11.66 4.03 7.89
C ILE A 293 -12.47 3.05 7.06
N SER A 294 -13.03 3.50 5.95
CA SER A 294 -13.86 2.67 5.07
C SER A 294 -13.09 1.56 4.36
N ASN A 295 -11.80 1.76 4.11
CA ASN A 295 -10.95 0.94 3.26
C ASN A 295 -9.57 0.64 3.87
N PRO A 296 -9.52 -0.05 5.04
CA PRO A 296 -8.25 -0.40 5.67
C PRO A 296 -7.46 -1.41 4.84
N ILE A 297 -6.15 -1.43 5.03
CA ILE A 297 -5.28 -2.51 4.56
C ILE A 297 -5.25 -3.59 5.65
N ALA A 298 -5.44 -4.85 5.27
CA ALA A 298 -5.35 -6.01 6.15
C ALA A 298 -4.10 -6.84 5.83
N THR A 299 -3.43 -7.33 6.88
CA THR A 299 -2.26 -8.22 6.83
C THR A 299 -2.40 -9.34 7.86
N PRO A 300 -3.45 -10.17 7.79
CA PRO A 300 -3.64 -11.23 8.76
C PRO A 300 -2.68 -12.38 8.51
N SER A 301 -2.15 -13.00 9.58
CA SER A 301 -1.31 -14.21 9.50
C SER A 301 -2.10 -15.52 9.46
N VAL A 302 -3.39 -15.45 9.76
CA VAL A 302 -4.34 -16.58 9.70
C VAL A 302 -5.64 -16.12 9.06
N THR A 303 -6.35 -17.03 8.42
CA THR A 303 -7.67 -16.71 7.85
C THR A 303 -8.55 -16.00 8.86
N THR A 304 -8.99 -14.80 8.51
CA THR A 304 -9.72 -13.90 9.39
C THR A 304 -10.95 -13.36 8.69
N GLU A 305 -12.08 -13.46 9.34
CA GLU A 305 -13.30 -12.76 8.95
C GLU A 305 -13.28 -11.37 9.59
N TYR A 306 -13.37 -10.35 8.75
CA TYR A 306 -13.51 -8.96 9.18
C TYR A 306 -14.94 -8.48 8.94
N VAL A 307 -15.48 -7.80 9.94
CA VAL A 307 -16.80 -7.20 9.90
C VAL A 307 -16.65 -5.68 9.87
N VAL A 308 -17.18 -5.03 8.85
CA VAL A 308 -17.34 -3.58 8.87
C VAL A 308 -18.70 -3.22 9.43
N THR A 309 -18.69 -2.36 10.42
CA THR A 309 -19.90 -1.67 10.90
C THR A 309 -19.89 -0.26 10.37
N THR A 310 -20.89 0.09 9.59
CA THR A 310 -21.10 1.45 9.08
C THR A 310 -22.26 2.10 9.81
N ARG A 311 -22.06 3.33 10.27
CA ARG A 311 -23.07 4.13 11.00
C ARG A 311 -23.27 5.47 10.31
N SER A 312 -24.46 6.05 10.46
CA SER A 312 -24.64 7.48 10.23
C SER A 312 -23.82 8.29 11.23
N ALA A 313 -23.39 9.49 10.84
CA ALA A 313 -22.68 10.40 11.75
C ALA A 313 -23.51 10.77 13.00
N GLY A 314 -24.84 10.78 12.89
CA GLY A 314 -25.78 10.96 14.01
C GLY A 314 -26.04 9.71 14.84
N GLY A 315 -25.57 8.56 14.42
CA GLY A 315 -25.59 7.29 15.16
C GLY A 315 -26.88 6.47 15.03
N GLY A 316 -27.91 6.98 14.35
CA GLY A 316 -29.25 6.36 14.28
C GLY A 316 -29.32 5.14 13.36
N CYS A 317 -28.57 5.11 12.25
CA CYS A 317 -28.54 3.98 11.35
C CYS A 317 -27.24 3.21 11.49
N VAL A 318 -27.36 1.88 11.51
CA VAL A 318 -26.23 0.97 11.61
C VAL A 318 -26.46 -0.21 10.66
N THR A 319 -25.45 -0.53 9.86
CA THR A 319 -25.42 -1.76 9.06
C THR A 319 -24.07 -2.42 9.19
N THR A 320 -24.00 -3.70 8.88
CA THR A 320 -22.77 -4.47 8.89
C THR A 320 -22.61 -5.23 7.58
N ASP A 321 -21.36 -5.50 7.21
CA ASP A 321 -21.00 -6.41 6.13
C ASP A 321 -19.71 -7.13 6.49
N THR A 322 -19.45 -8.27 5.86
CA THR A 322 -18.32 -9.13 6.19
C THR A 322 -17.47 -9.44 4.98
N VAL A 323 -16.17 -9.62 5.20
CA VAL A 323 -15.22 -10.11 4.21
C VAL A 323 -14.28 -11.11 4.86
N ILE A 324 -14.01 -12.22 4.18
CA ILE A 324 -13.03 -13.20 4.62
C ILE A 324 -11.70 -12.92 3.92
N VAL A 325 -10.65 -12.74 4.69
CA VAL A 325 -9.28 -12.75 4.19
C VAL A 325 -8.71 -14.13 4.48
N TYR A 326 -8.66 -14.98 3.45
CA TYR A 326 -7.98 -16.27 3.51
C TYR A 326 -6.49 -16.01 3.62
N ALA A 327 -5.86 -16.48 4.71
CA ALA A 327 -4.46 -16.21 4.96
C ALA A 327 -3.70 -17.46 5.39
N ALA A 328 -2.49 -17.56 4.93
CA ALA A 328 -1.52 -18.57 5.39
C ALA A 328 -0.11 -17.99 5.34
N VAL A 329 0.66 -18.29 6.36
CA VAL A 329 2.12 -18.09 6.38
C VAL A 329 2.76 -19.45 6.24
N LEU A 330 3.55 -19.62 5.19
CA LEU A 330 4.17 -20.88 4.85
C LEU A 330 5.63 -20.90 5.30
N ASP A 331 6.01 -21.91 6.07
CA ASP A 331 7.41 -22.17 6.38
C ASP A 331 8.04 -22.90 5.17
N ASN A 332 8.83 -22.20 4.40
CA ASN A 332 9.53 -22.67 3.22
C ASN A 332 11.01 -23.03 3.50
N THR A 333 11.36 -23.26 4.75
CA THR A 333 12.71 -23.71 5.09
C THR A 333 12.94 -25.16 4.64
N ILE A 334 14.14 -25.44 4.14
CA ILE A 334 14.59 -26.78 3.79
C ILE A 334 15.79 -27.14 4.66
N GLU A 335 15.77 -28.35 5.23
CA GLU A 335 16.82 -28.90 6.08
C GLU A 335 17.43 -30.13 5.41
N LEU A 336 18.77 -30.23 5.36
CA LEU A 336 19.47 -31.44 4.99
C LEU A 336 19.83 -32.21 6.26
N ILE A 337 19.28 -33.41 6.41
CA ILE A 337 19.63 -34.38 7.45
C ILE A 337 20.59 -35.40 6.85
N GLY A 338 21.77 -35.55 7.43
CA GLY A 338 22.83 -36.37 6.91
C GLY A 338 23.91 -35.55 6.20
N SER A 339 24.45 -36.08 5.11
CA SER A 339 25.58 -35.44 4.42
C SER A 339 25.44 -35.45 2.91
N THR A 340 26.27 -34.65 2.24
CA THR A 340 26.52 -34.71 0.81
C THR A 340 28.01 -34.47 0.57
N PRO A 341 28.71 -35.24 -0.30
CA PRO A 341 28.19 -36.35 -1.10
C PRO A 341 27.86 -37.59 -0.28
N ILE A 342 27.01 -38.50 -0.79
CA ILE A 342 26.74 -39.83 -0.29
C ILE A 342 27.05 -40.86 -1.35
N CYS A 343 27.29 -42.14 -0.94
CA CYS A 343 27.49 -43.21 -1.89
C CYS A 343 26.20 -43.99 -2.16
N THR A 344 25.97 -44.42 -3.40
CA THR A 344 24.89 -45.36 -3.74
C THR A 344 25.04 -46.64 -2.94
N ASN A 345 24.03 -47.04 -2.15
CA ASN A 345 24.07 -48.19 -1.22
C ASN A 345 25.13 -48.09 -0.10
N GLY A 346 25.67 -46.90 0.15
CA GLY A 346 26.54 -46.60 1.31
C GLY A 346 25.74 -46.52 2.61
N PRO A 347 26.41 -46.43 3.75
CA PRO A 347 25.75 -46.24 5.05
C PRO A 347 25.26 -44.79 5.25
N GLU A 348 25.81 -43.83 4.49
CA GLU A 348 25.46 -42.42 4.58
C GLU A 348 24.11 -42.19 3.90
N THR A 349 23.36 -41.27 4.45
CA THR A 349 22.05 -40.87 3.91
C THR A 349 21.99 -39.35 3.73
N ALA A 350 21.24 -38.93 2.73
CA ALA A 350 20.82 -37.54 2.56
C ALA A 350 19.29 -37.50 2.55
N VAL A 351 18.72 -36.93 3.57
CA VAL A 351 17.29 -36.76 3.72
C VAL A 351 16.99 -35.27 3.73
N LEU A 352 16.20 -34.81 2.79
CA LEU A 352 15.70 -33.45 2.76
C LEU A 352 14.40 -33.39 3.55
N LYS A 353 14.24 -32.34 4.35
CA LYS A 353 13.07 -32.14 5.21
C LYS A 353 12.55 -30.70 5.07
N VAL A 354 11.25 -30.58 5.05
CA VAL A 354 10.52 -29.30 5.14
C VAL A 354 9.54 -29.34 6.31
N ALA A 355 9.07 -28.18 6.73
CA ALA A 355 8.01 -28.07 7.71
C ALA A 355 6.71 -28.74 7.21
N ALA A 356 5.84 -29.11 8.14
CA ALA A 356 4.51 -29.63 7.79
C ALA A 356 3.69 -28.55 7.09
N ALA A 357 3.06 -28.90 5.99
CA ALA A 357 2.15 -28.09 5.22
C ALA A 357 0.94 -28.94 4.79
N ASP A 358 -0.10 -28.31 4.29
CA ASP A 358 -1.32 -29.03 3.86
C ASP A 358 -1.04 -29.93 2.66
N SER A 359 -0.11 -29.51 1.79
CA SER A 359 0.39 -30.33 0.70
C SER A 359 1.83 -29.95 0.39
N ILE A 360 2.60 -30.92 -0.11
CA ILE A 360 4.00 -30.77 -0.46
C ILE A 360 4.24 -31.46 -1.81
N GLN A 361 5.08 -30.85 -2.64
CA GLN A 361 5.62 -31.48 -3.83
C GLN A 361 7.11 -31.25 -3.92
N TRP A 362 7.91 -32.36 -4.01
CA TRP A 362 9.34 -32.28 -4.21
C TRP A 362 9.71 -32.25 -5.69
N TYR A 363 10.79 -31.55 -5.99
CA TYR A 363 11.34 -31.38 -7.34
C TYR A 363 12.81 -31.73 -7.35
N ARG A 364 13.28 -32.26 -8.49
CA ARG A 364 14.68 -32.45 -8.81
C ARG A 364 15.00 -31.83 -10.17
N ASN A 365 16.03 -30.98 -10.24
CA ASN A 365 16.41 -30.24 -11.44
C ASN A 365 15.23 -29.51 -12.10
N GLY A 366 14.32 -28.98 -11.29
CA GLY A 366 13.11 -28.24 -11.73
C GLY A 366 11.96 -29.16 -12.18
N LEU A 367 12.11 -30.48 -12.16
CA LEU A 367 11.06 -31.42 -12.52
C LEU A 367 10.42 -32.05 -11.27
N ALA A 368 9.10 -32.12 -11.25
CA ALA A 368 8.36 -32.71 -10.15
C ALA A 368 8.71 -34.21 -10.02
N ILE A 369 8.94 -34.65 -8.79
CA ILE A 369 9.20 -36.05 -8.48
C ILE A 369 7.84 -36.72 -8.20
N PRO A 370 7.37 -37.66 -9.03
CA PRO A 370 6.06 -38.27 -8.85
C PRO A 370 5.92 -38.97 -7.50
N GLY A 371 4.85 -38.67 -6.75
CA GLY A 371 4.56 -39.27 -5.45
C GLY A 371 5.40 -38.74 -4.29
N ALA A 372 6.33 -37.84 -4.50
CA ALA A 372 7.12 -37.21 -3.44
C ALA A 372 6.36 -36.05 -2.80
N ASN A 373 5.51 -36.36 -1.83
CA ASN A 373 4.58 -35.42 -1.18
C ASN A 373 4.64 -35.44 0.36
N GLN A 374 5.66 -36.05 0.93
CA GLN A 374 5.87 -36.15 2.37
C GLN A 374 6.77 -34.98 2.86
N THR A 375 6.76 -34.74 4.14
CA THR A 375 7.65 -33.73 4.79
C THR A 375 9.12 -34.06 4.65
N THR A 376 9.45 -35.30 4.35
CA THR A 376 10.82 -35.75 4.11
C THR A 376 10.94 -36.39 2.75
N TYR A 377 12.12 -36.26 2.13
CA TYR A 377 12.47 -36.91 0.88
C TYR A 377 13.86 -37.54 1.00
N ASN A 378 13.95 -38.87 0.83
CA ASN A 378 15.22 -39.60 0.80
C ASN A 378 15.86 -39.42 -0.57
N VAL A 379 17.02 -38.81 -0.61
CA VAL A 379 17.75 -38.58 -1.86
C VAL A 379 18.49 -39.84 -2.29
N THR A 380 18.30 -40.25 -3.54
CA THR A 380 18.96 -41.42 -4.15
C THR A 380 19.69 -41.12 -5.46
N GLN A 381 19.64 -39.89 -5.92
CA GLN A 381 20.24 -39.48 -7.20
C GLN A 381 20.80 -38.07 -7.07
N THR A 382 21.90 -37.80 -7.76
CA THR A 382 22.48 -36.46 -7.85
C THR A 382 21.51 -35.48 -8.48
N GLY A 383 21.44 -34.26 -7.92
CA GLY A 383 20.61 -33.17 -8.47
C GLY A 383 20.44 -31.98 -7.53
N THR A 384 19.81 -30.96 -8.06
CA THR A 384 19.36 -29.78 -7.32
C THR A 384 17.90 -30.00 -6.93
N TYR A 385 17.64 -29.99 -5.64
CA TYR A 385 16.32 -30.26 -5.05
C TYR A 385 15.70 -29.04 -4.45
N HIS A 386 14.38 -28.93 -4.53
CA HIS A 386 13.55 -28.02 -3.75
C HIS A 386 12.16 -28.63 -3.53
N ALA A 387 11.40 -28.07 -2.62
CA ALA A 387 10.01 -28.41 -2.44
C ALA A 387 9.12 -27.17 -2.63
N THR A 388 7.91 -27.38 -3.11
CA THR A 388 6.82 -26.40 -3.00
C THR A 388 5.89 -26.85 -1.89
N VAL A 389 5.64 -25.96 -0.94
CA VAL A 389 4.69 -26.16 0.16
C VAL A 389 3.40 -25.40 -0.15
N PHE A 390 2.25 -25.98 0.18
CA PHE A 390 0.93 -25.44 -0.14
C PHE A 390 0.06 -25.35 1.11
N SER A 391 -0.87 -24.38 1.12
CA SER A 391 -1.95 -24.31 2.10
C SER A 391 -3.31 -24.59 1.47
N PHE A 392 -4.31 -25.01 2.26
CA PHE A 392 -5.69 -25.21 1.81
C PHE A 392 -6.34 -23.97 1.25
N VAL A 393 -5.92 -22.78 1.72
CA VAL A 393 -6.46 -21.51 1.24
C VAL A 393 -5.94 -21.07 -0.12
N GLY A 394 -4.98 -21.83 -0.71
CA GLY A 394 -4.46 -21.57 -2.05
C GLY A 394 -3.09 -20.87 -2.07
N CYS A 395 -2.45 -20.65 -0.92
CA CYS A 395 -1.07 -20.14 -0.88
C CYS A 395 -0.07 -21.24 -1.25
N SER A 396 1.04 -20.85 -1.89
CA SER A 396 2.17 -21.73 -2.15
C SER A 396 3.49 -20.98 -2.04
N SER A 397 4.53 -21.66 -1.57
CA SER A 397 5.88 -21.11 -1.47
C SER A 397 6.91 -22.17 -1.84
N ASN A 398 7.97 -21.77 -2.52
CA ASN A 398 9.10 -22.64 -2.84
C ASN A 398 10.18 -22.51 -1.78
N THR A 399 10.77 -23.65 -1.39
CA THR A 399 11.98 -23.64 -0.58
C THR A 399 13.18 -23.13 -1.37
N ALA A 400 14.26 -22.77 -0.68
CA ALA A 400 15.56 -22.66 -1.31
C ALA A 400 15.97 -24.00 -1.97
N THR A 401 16.88 -23.94 -2.91
CA THR A 401 17.43 -25.13 -3.55
C THR A 401 18.54 -25.74 -2.72
N GLN A 402 18.62 -27.10 -2.73
CA GLN A 402 19.66 -27.87 -2.08
C GLN A 402 20.34 -28.81 -3.10
N ASP A 403 21.63 -28.62 -3.31
CA ASP A 403 22.41 -29.51 -4.19
C ASP A 403 22.89 -30.73 -3.43
N ILE A 404 22.60 -31.92 -3.97
CA ILE A 404 23.03 -33.18 -3.42
C ILE A 404 23.79 -33.98 -4.47
N VAL A 405 24.95 -34.49 -4.09
CA VAL A 405 25.77 -35.39 -4.89
C VAL A 405 25.66 -36.82 -4.37
N VAL A 406 25.33 -37.73 -5.27
CA VAL A 406 25.28 -39.17 -4.99
C VAL A 406 26.31 -39.86 -5.89
N ASP A 407 27.37 -40.31 -5.30
CA ASP A 407 28.46 -40.99 -6.00
C ASP A 407 28.18 -42.50 -6.13
N PRO A 408 28.62 -43.15 -7.21
CA PRO A 408 28.45 -44.57 -7.37
C PRO A 408 29.31 -45.35 -6.38
N SER A 409 28.72 -46.38 -5.75
CA SER A 409 29.46 -47.26 -4.87
C SER A 409 30.42 -48.15 -5.66
N PRO A 410 31.66 -48.38 -5.18
CA PRO A 410 32.55 -49.33 -5.75
C PRO A 410 32.02 -50.78 -5.62
N VAL A 411 32.28 -51.57 -6.61
CA VAL A 411 32.06 -53.01 -6.57
C VAL A 411 33.41 -53.68 -6.41
N SER A 412 33.62 -54.29 -5.26
CA SER A 412 34.87 -55.05 -4.98
C SER A 412 34.92 -56.33 -5.77
N GLY A 413 36.07 -56.62 -6.30
CA GLY A 413 36.31 -57.86 -6.99
C GLY A 413 37.81 -58.17 -7.11
N PHE A 414 38.13 -59.41 -7.13
CA PHE A 414 39.50 -59.86 -7.41
C PHE A 414 39.54 -61.27 -8.03
N THR A 415 40.64 -61.59 -8.67
CA THR A 415 40.95 -62.93 -9.14
C THR A 415 42.25 -63.36 -8.51
N VAL A 416 42.41 -64.69 -8.41
CA VAL A 416 43.64 -65.30 -7.98
C VAL A 416 44.18 -66.21 -9.10
N ASN A 417 45.46 -66.21 -9.33
CA ASN A 417 46.12 -66.99 -10.42
C ASN A 417 45.84 -68.53 -10.36
N ALA A 418 45.80 -69.11 -9.17
CA ALA A 418 45.36 -70.44 -8.94
C ALA A 418 44.83 -70.56 -7.52
N ALA A 419 43.57 -71.04 -7.34
CA ALA A 419 42.95 -71.21 -6.04
C ALA A 419 43.58 -72.33 -5.20
N ASN A 420 44.15 -73.34 -5.86
CA ASN A 420 44.82 -74.43 -5.26
C ASN A 420 46.27 -74.50 -5.76
N GLN A 421 47.23 -74.40 -4.88
CA GLN A 421 48.64 -74.47 -5.20
C GLN A 421 49.35 -75.55 -4.28
N CYS A 422 50.44 -76.15 -4.77
CA CYS A 422 51.19 -77.05 -3.97
C CYS A 422 51.83 -76.39 -2.76
N ASN A 423 51.93 -77.05 -1.65
CA ASN A 423 52.46 -76.50 -0.40
C ASN A 423 53.96 -76.10 -0.47
N LYS A 424 54.66 -76.51 -1.49
CA LYS A 424 56.04 -76.11 -1.75
C LYS A 424 56.07 -75.18 -2.96
N ASP A 425 56.78 -74.05 -2.82
CA ASP A 425 56.96 -73.03 -3.86
C ASP A 425 55.63 -72.33 -4.38
N HIS A 426 54.67 -72.28 -3.53
CA HIS A 426 53.41 -71.60 -3.86
C HIS A 426 53.59 -70.05 -3.99
N GLN A 427 52.92 -69.45 -4.95
CA GLN A 427 52.88 -68.02 -5.17
C GLN A 427 51.45 -67.63 -5.57
N PHE A 428 50.70 -67.12 -4.64
CA PHE A 428 49.37 -66.53 -4.91
C PHE A 428 49.51 -65.09 -5.41
N VAL A 429 48.98 -64.86 -6.58
CA VAL A 429 48.88 -63.47 -7.15
C VAL A 429 47.42 -63.09 -7.18
N PHE A 430 47.07 -62.10 -6.40
CA PHE A 430 45.77 -61.56 -6.38
C PHE A 430 45.75 -60.36 -7.34
N THR A 431 44.81 -60.32 -8.29
CA THR A 431 44.65 -59.27 -9.24
C THR A 431 43.31 -58.52 -8.93
N ASN A 432 43.40 -57.28 -8.69
CA ASN A 432 42.22 -56.45 -8.43
C ASN A 432 41.36 -56.33 -9.70
N THR A 433 40.06 -56.61 -9.56
CA THR A 433 39.06 -56.47 -10.60
C THR A 433 37.89 -55.56 -10.12
N SER A 434 38.08 -54.84 -9.03
CA SER A 434 37.10 -53.92 -8.52
C SER A 434 36.80 -52.86 -9.57
N THR A 435 35.53 -52.41 -9.60
CA THR A 435 35.05 -51.41 -10.57
C THR A 435 34.27 -50.32 -9.86
N VAL A 436 34.26 -49.14 -10.43
CA VAL A 436 33.37 -48.04 -10.11
C VAL A 436 32.97 -47.35 -11.41
N SER A 437 31.73 -46.93 -11.52
CA SER A 437 31.22 -46.31 -12.76
C SER A 437 31.72 -44.88 -12.97
N ALA A 438 32.21 -44.19 -11.92
CA ALA A 438 32.82 -42.88 -11.97
C ALA A 438 33.78 -42.68 -10.79
N GLY A 439 34.84 -41.88 -10.99
CA GLY A 439 35.85 -41.60 -9.97
C GLY A 439 37.05 -42.54 -10.04
N THR A 440 37.92 -42.50 -9.03
CA THR A 440 39.13 -43.32 -8.88
C THR A 440 38.98 -44.21 -7.66
N LEU A 441 39.42 -45.47 -7.81
CA LEU A 441 39.40 -46.46 -6.74
C LEU A 441 40.71 -46.41 -5.92
N GLN A 442 40.57 -46.51 -4.62
CA GLN A 442 41.64 -46.83 -3.71
C GLN A 442 41.32 -48.22 -3.13
N TYR A 443 42.33 -49.03 -2.99
CA TYR A 443 42.17 -50.42 -2.52
C TYR A 443 42.92 -50.68 -1.20
N ASN A 444 42.34 -51.48 -0.38
CA ASN A 444 43.01 -52.06 0.79
C ASN A 444 42.76 -53.58 0.79
N TRP A 445 43.84 -54.31 0.76
CA TRP A 445 43.80 -55.79 0.81
C TRP A 445 43.93 -56.21 2.26
N ASP A 446 43.03 -57.07 2.71
CA ASP A 446 43.14 -57.85 3.93
C ASP A 446 43.31 -59.32 3.53
N LEU A 447 44.45 -59.85 3.82
CA LEU A 447 44.80 -61.24 3.46
C LEU A 447 44.37 -62.24 4.51
N GLY A 448 43.75 -61.79 5.62
CA GLY A 448 43.28 -62.67 6.72
C GLY A 448 44.35 -63.12 7.70
N ASP A 449 45.54 -62.61 7.55
CA ASP A 449 46.70 -62.96 8.42
C ASP A 449 47.07 -61.81 9.37
N GLY A 450 46.25 -60.76 9.40
CA GLY A 450 46.48 -59.55 10.18
C GLY A 450 47.31 -58.48 9.45
N ASN A 451 47.75 -58.74 8.21
CA ASN A 451 48.46 -57.80 7.39
C ASN A 451 47.51 -57.13 6.35
N THR A 452 47.73 -55.91 6.06
CA THR A 452 47.00 -55.15 4.99
C THR A 452 47.99 -54.64 3.96
N SER A 453 47.54 -54.51 2.71
CA SER A 453 48.31 -53.92 1.62
C SER A 453 47.43 -52.92 0.82
N ILE A 454 48.06 -51.87 0.38
CA ILE A 454 47.44 -50.81 -0.49
C ILE A 454 48.00 -50.90 -1.93
N ALA A 455 48.71 -51.95 -2.26
CA ALA A 455 49.36 -52.12 -3.58
C ALA A 455 48.36 -52.55 -4.66
#